data_07173df08ecf85c10e36fd3df28c7510
#
_entry.id   07173df08ecf85c10e36fd3df28c7510
#
_cell.length_a   1.000
_cell.length_b   1.000
_cell.length_c   1.000
_cell.angle_alpha   90.00
_cell.angle_beta   90.00
_cell.angle_gamma   90.00
#
_symmetry.space_group_name_H-M   'P 1'
#
loop_
_entity.id
_entity.type
_entity.pdbx_description
1 polymer ?
#
loop_
_entity_poly.entity_id
_entity_poly.type
_entity_poly.pdbx_seq_one_letter_code
_entity_poly.pdbx_strand_id
1 'polypeptide(L)'
;MEKKNNKYTALLNVMKRELRRLVSRPLYLFCMVIAPLFCYIFFTTLMDSGLPTDMPVGVVDRDMTATSRQLVRNLDAFEQTAVVARYPDISDARIAMQKGEIYGFYYIPEGTADKAQAQRQPKVSFYTNNTLLIAGSLLFKDMKMMSELASGAAARTALYAKGATEEQAMAFLQPIVIDTHPLNNPWLNYSVYLCNTFAPGVLMLLIFMITVYSIGVEIKDRTAREWLRTSNGSIWISLAGKLLPHTAVFFLMGILYNTYLYGFLHFPCNSGILPMLLATLCLVLASQGMGILMIGTLPTLRLGLSFASLWGVLSFSMCGLSFPAMAMHPVLQGLANLFPLRHYFLIYADQALNGYPMIYSWMNYVALLVFMMLPFLVARRLKEALIHYKYLP
;
A
#
# COMPACT_ATOMS: atom_id res chain seq x y z
N MET A 1 -39.30 -17.22 37.91
CA MET A 1 -39.68 -16.69 36.58
C MET A 1 -38.71 -15.55 36.21
N GLU A 2 -37.62 -15.82 35.48
CA GLU A 2 -36.75 -14.75 34.98
C GLU A 2 -37.50 -13.99 33.86
N LYS A 3 -37.74 -12.69 34.08
CA LYS A 3 -38.31 -11.80 33.08
C LYS A 3 -37.43 -11.90 31.81
N LYS A 4 -37.94 -12.50 30.73
CA LYS A 4 -37.32 -12.49 29.42
C LYS A 4 -37.07 -11.03 29.05
N ASN A 5 -35.82 -10.53 29.23
CA ASN A 5 -35.44 -9.18 28.84
C ASN A 5 -35.78 -8.95 27.40
N ASN A 6 -36.38 -7.82 27.06
CA ASN A 6 -36.61 -7.44 25.68
C ASN A 6 -35.29 -7.52 24.89
N LYS A 7 -35.30 -7.94 23.64
CA LYS A 7 -34.11 -8.09 22.79
C LYS A 7 -33.23 -6.82 22.76
N TYR A 8 -33.87 -5.65 22.78
CA TYR A 8 -33.18 -4.36 22.86
C TYR A 8 -32.41 -4.17 24.17
N THR A 9 -33.03 -4.51 25.30
CA THR A 9 -32.41 -4.41 26.63
C THR A 9 -31.21 -5.37 26.72
N ALA A 10 -31.35 -6.59 26.19
CA ALA A 10 -30.25 -7.55 26.12
C ALA A 10 -29.07 -7.04 25.26
N LEU A 11 -29.34 -6.47 24.08
CA LEU A 11 -28.34 -5.86 23.22
C LEU A 11 -27.59 -4.72 23.93
N LEU A 12 -28.33 -3.79 24.55
CA LEU A 12 -27.76 -2.68 25.28
C LEU A 12 -26.90 -3.11 26.50
N ASN A 13 -27.31 -4.17 27.18
CA ASN A 13 -26.54 -4.70 28.31
C ASN A 13 -25.20 -5.30 27.84
N VAL A 14 -25.20 -6.03 26.71
CA VAL A 14 -23.96 -6.54 26.11
C VAL A 14 -23.08 -5.38 25.65
N MET A 15 -23.64 -4.37 24.98
CA MET A 15 -22.88 -3.18 24.55
C MET A 15 -22.24 -2.43 25.74
N LYS A 16 -23.00 -2.20 26.84
CA LYS A 16 -22.46 -1.55 28.06
C LYS A 16 -21.32 -2.36 28.67
N ARG A 17 -21.47 -3.69 28.72
CA ARG A 17 -20.41 -4.59 29.19
C ARG A 17 -19.15 -4.46 28.35
N GLU A 18 -19.31 -4.42 27.01
CA GLU A 18 -18.18 -4.33 26.11
C GLU A 18 -17.53 -2.93 26.17
N LEU A 19 -18.29 -1.86 26.19
CA LEU A 19 -17.75 -0.51 26.36
C LEU A 19 -16.90 -0.36 27.63
N ARG A 20 -17.34 -0.94 28.74
CA ARG A 20 -16.52 -0.96 29.98
C ARG A 20 -15.19 -1.71 29.75
N ARG A 21 -15.22 -2.82 29.00
CA ARG A 21 -14.00 -3.58 28.68
C ARG A 21 -13.06 -2.80 27.77
N LEU A 22 -13.59 -2.10 26.79
CA LEU A 22 -12.79 -1.26 25.89
C LEU A 22 -12.01 -0.18 26.66
N VAL A 23 -12.67 0.45 27.64
CA VAL A 23 -12.04 1.51 28.46
C VAL A 23 -11.09 0.92 29.50
N SER A 24 -11.42 -0.25 30.10
CA SER A 24 -10.65 -0.81 31.20
C SER A 24 -9.40 -1.59 30.81
N ARG A 25 -9.28 -2.02 29.55
CA ARG A 25 -8.14 -2.80 29.09
C ARG A 25 -7.30 -2.01 28.09
N PRO A 26 -6.05 -1.66 28.43
CA PRO A 26 -5.19 -0.81 27.59
C PRO A 26 -4.91 -1.40 26.19
N LEU A 27 -4.98 -2.75 26.06
CA LEU A 27 -4.80 -3.42 24.78
C LEU A 27 -5.80 -2.95 23.70
N TYR A 28 -7.07 -2.73 24.10
CA TYR A 28 -8.08 -2.23 23.14
C TYR A 28 -7.76 -0.81 22.69
N LEU A 29 -7.44 0.08 23.63
CA LEU A 29 -7.04 1.46 23.31
C LEU A 29 -5.83 1.46 22.37
N PHE A 30 -4.84 0.65 22.70
CA PHE A 30 -3.63 0.53 21.87
C PHE A 30 -3.96 0.04 20.44
N CYS A 31 -4.62 -1.11 20.29
CA CYS A 31 -4.85 -1.72 18.99
C CYS A 31 -5.96 -1.04 18.17
N MET A 32 -6.92 -0.37 18.80
CA MET A 32 -8.04 0.23 18.07
C MET A 32 -7.84 1.71 17.76
N VAL A 33 -6.98 2.40 18.51
CA VAL A 33 -6.78 3.85 18.37
C VAL A 33 -5.31 4.19 18.14
N ILE A 34 -4.42 3.83 19.07
CA ILE A 34 -3.01 4.26 19.02
C ILE A 34 -2.28 3.65 17.83
N ALA A 35 -2.39 2.33 17.63
CA ALA A 35 -1.69 1.65 16.54
C ALA A 35 -2.18 2.08 15.14
N PRO A 36 -3.51 2.18 14.84
CA PRO A 36 -3.96 2.76 13.58
C PRO A 36 -3.46 4.18 13.36
N LEU A 37 -3.59 5.06 14.37
CA LEU A 37 -3.16 6.45 14.27
C LEU A 37 -1.65 6.56 14.01
N PHE A 38 -0.84 5.77 14.72
CA PHE A 38 0.60 5.68 14.48
C PHE A 38 0.88 5.26 13.04
N CYS A 39 0.21 4.20 12.54
CA CYS A 39 0.41 3.72 11.16
C CYS A 39 0.00 4.78 10.13
N TYR A 40 -1.07 5.53 10.37
CA TYR A 40 -1.51 6.59 9.46
C TYR A 40 -0.43 7.69 9.32
N ILE A 41 0.08 8.18 10.45
CA ILE A 41 1.14 9.18 10.46
C ILE A 41 2.43 8.61 9.87
N PHE A 42 2.80 7.38 10.28
CA PHE A 42 4.02 6.73 9.83
C PHE A 42 4.08 6.54 8.31
N PHE A 43 3.05 5.96 7.69
CA PHE A 43 3.07 5.72 6.25
C PHE A 43 3.00 7.01 5.43
N THR A 44 2.24 7.99 5.86
CA THR A 44 2.13 9.27 5.14
C THR A 44 3.42 10.09 5.25
N THR A 45 4.10 10.08 6.41
CA THR A 45 5.38 10.76 6.60
C THR A 45 6.53 10.03 5.90
N LEU A 46 6.54 8.68 5.96
CA LEU A 46 7.56 7.88 5.30
C LEU A 46 7.61 8.10 3.77
N MET A 47 6.46 8.41 3.18
CA MET A 47 6.30 8.54 1.73
C MET A 47 5.93 9.96 1.31
N ASP A 48 6.25 10.96 2.13
CA ASP A 48 5.85 12.36 1.91
C ASP A 48 6.38 12.93 0.59
N SER A 49 7.61 12.61 0.22
CA SER A 49 8.23 13.01 -1.04
C SER A 49 7.59 12.36 -2.29
N GLY A 50 6.70 11.38 -2.11
CA GLY A 50 6.09 10.62 -3.20
C GLY A 50 7.02 9.60 -3.85
N LEU A 51 8.13 10.00 -4.44
CA LEU A 51 9.21 9.13 -4.93
C LEU A 51 10.50 9.42 -4.14
N PRO A 52 11.42 8.45 -4.02
CA PRO A 52 12.76 8.71 -3.50
C PRO A 52 13.46 9.78 -4.34
N THR A 53 13.96 10.82 -3.70
CA THR A 53 14.75 11.90 -4.30
C THR A 53 16.21 11.79 -3.86
N ASP A 54 17.11 12.51 -4.55
CA ASP A 54 18.51 12.66 -4.17
C ASP A 54 19.24 11.33 -3.91
N MET A 55 18.94 10.29 -4.71
CA MET A 55 19.61 9.00 -4.55
C MET A 55 21.08 9.09 -4.93
N PRO A 56 22.02 8.62 -4.06
CA PRO A 56 23.45 8.77 -4.27
C PRO A 56 23.96 8.00 -5.49
N VAL A 57 24.60 8.73 -6.39
CA VAL A 57 25.18 8.21 -7.64
C VAL A 57 26.65 8.65 -7.73
N GLY A 58 27.50 7.77 -8.25
CA GLY A 58 28.89 8.05 -8.58
C GLY A 58 29.09 8.46 -10.02
N VAL A 59 30.19 9.13 -10.31
CA VAL A 59 30.62 9.42 -11.66
C VAL A 59 32.07 9.01 -11.85
N VAL A 60 32.36 8.32 -12.96
CA VAL A 60 33.72 8.04 -13.45
C VAL A 60 33.92 8.84 -14.75
N ASP A 61 34.49 10.02 -14.65
CA ASP A 61 34.76 10.92 -15.78
C ASP A 61 36.23 10.82 -16.16
N ARG A 62 36.52 10.10 -17.27
CA ARG A 62 37.87 9.97 -17.84
C ARG A 62 38.11 10.97 -18.96
N ASP A 63 37.07 11.65 -19.43
CA ASP A 63 37.15 12.65 -20.50
C ASP A 63 37.61 14.03 -19.99
N MET A 64 37.19 14.41 -18.77
CA MET A 64 37.53 15.65 -18.06
C MET A 64 37.36 16.93 -18.89
N THR A 65 36.49 16.91 -19.89
CA THR A 65 36.23 18.08 -20.76
C THR A 65 35.13 19.00 -20.23
N ALA A 66 34.90 20.12 -20.90
CA ALA A 66 33.74 20.98 -20.59
C ALA A 66 32.43 20.26 -20.85
N THR A 67 32.38 19.40 -21.88
CA THR A 67 31.23 18.59 -22.27
C THR A 67 30.92 17.54 -21.20
N SER A 68 31.93 16.78 -20.74
CA SER A 68 31.71 15.77 -19.69
C SER A 68 31.23 16.41 -18.37
N ARG A 69 31.81 17.55 -17.99
CA ARG A 69 31.34 18.30 -16.82
C ARG A 69 29.91 18.80 -16.95
N GLN A 70 29.48 19.18 -18.17
CA GLN A 70 28.09 19.55 -18.44
C GLN A 70 27.14 18.35 -18.30
N LEU A 71 27.55 17.19 -18.81
CA LEU A 71 26.77 15.95 -18.66
C LEU A 71 26.57 15.59 -17.17
N VAL A 72 27.63 15.70 -16.39
CA VAL A 72 27.55 15.44 -14.92
C VAL A 72 26.62 16.42 -14.22
N ARG A 73 26.70 17.74 -14.53
CA ARG A 73 25.77 18.72 -13.97
C ARG A 73 24.32 18.47 -14.36
N ASN A 74 24.10 18.07 -15.61
CA ASN A 74 22.75 17.74 -16.07
C ASN A 74 22.21 16.48 -15.37
N LEU A 75 23.05 15.48 -15.10
CA LEU A 75 22.66 14.30 -14.35
C LEU A 75 22.30 14.64 -12.90
N ASP A 76 23.10 15.49 -12.28
CA ASP A 76 22.88 15.98 -10.90
C ASP A 76 21.62 16.86 -10.74
N ALA A 77 21.09 17.37 -11.85
CA ALA A 77 19.88 18.19 -11.88
C ALA A 77 18.57 17.37 -11.94
N PHE A 78 18.66 16.05 -12.08
CA PHE A 78 17.46 15.19 -12.02
C PHE A 78 17.00 15.00 -10.57
N GLU A 79 15.72 15.06 -10.35
CA GLU A 79 15.10 15.02 -9.01
C GLU A 79 15.43 13.75 -8.22
N GLN A 80 15.57 12.59 -8.90
CA GLN A 80 15.86 11.33 -8.23
C GLN A 80 17.35 11.05 -8.08
N THR A 81 18.23 11.87 -8.65
CA THR A 81 19.67 11.60 -8.77
C THR A 81 20.50 12.67 -8.07
N ALA A 82 21.38 12.30 -7.13
CA ALA A 82 22.40 13.16 -6.55
C ALA A 82 23.79 12.62 -6.84
N VAL A 83 24.65 13.40 -7.51
CA VAL A 83 26.05 13.03 -7.79
C VAL A 83 26.90 13.32 -6.55
N VAL A 84 27.10 12.31 -5.69
CA VAL A 84 27.79 12.47 -4.39
C VAL A 84 29.29 12.24 -4.47
N ALA A 85 29.78 11.51 -5.47
CA ALA A 85 31.20 11.15 -5.55
C ALA A 85 31.69 11.02 -6.98
N ARG A 86 33.02 11.30 -7.16
CA ARG A 86 33.74 11.02 -8.42
C ARG A 86 34.81 9.99 -8.14
N TYR A 87 34.86 8.97 -8.97
CA TYR A 87 35.81 7.88 -8.86
C TYR A 87 36.82 7.90 -10.01
N PRO A 88 38.08 7.50 -9.74
CA PRO A 88 39.13 7.49 -10.77
C PRO A 88 38.87 6.41 -11.84
N ASP A 89 38.27 5.29 -11.46
CA ASP A 89 37.93 4.20 -12.38
C ASP A 89 36.66 3.45 -12.03
N ILE A 90 36.27 2.52 -12.92
CA ILE A 90 35.07 1.70 -12.80
C ILE A 90 35.15 0.75 -11.58
N SER A 91 36.36 0.27 -11.23
CA SER A 91 36.54 -0.68 -10.14
C SER A 91 36.21 -0.06 -8.79
N ASP A 92 36.68 1.19 -8.58
CA ASP A 92 36.42 1.94 -7.36
C ASP A 92 34.92 2.28 -7.21
N ALA A 93 34.29 2.75 -8.30
CA ALA A 93 32.85 3.00 -8.30
C ALA A 93 32.04 1.72 -8.04
N ARG A 94 32.49 0.57 -8.58
CA ARG A 94 31.87 -0.73 -8.35
C ARG A 94 31.98 -1.17 -6.89
N ILE A 95 33.14 -0.96 -6.27
CA ILE A 95 33.38 -1.23 -4.85
C ILE A 95 32.47 -0.38 -3.98
N ALA A 96 32.36 0.92 -4.27
CA ALA A 96 31.45 1.82 -3.57
C ALA A 96 29.97 1.39 -3.70
N MET A 97 29.56 0.93 -4.89
CA MET A 97 28.23 0.39 -5.10
C MET A 97 28.00 -0.93 -4.35
N GLN A 98 29.00 -1.80 -4.24
CA GLN A 98 28.95 -3.03 -3.44
C GLN A 98 28.86 -2.75 -1.94
N LYS A 99 29.50 -1.69 -1.47
CA LYS A 99 29.41 -1.22 -0.07
C LYS A 99 28.09 -0.52 0.25
N GLY A 100 27.26 -0.22 -0.78
CA GLY A 100 26.01 0.52 -0.61
C GLY A 100 26.17 2.04 -0.42
N GLU A 101 27.36 2.59 -0.72
CA GLU A 101 27.64 4.04 -0.66
C GLU A 101 26.93 4.79 -1.80
N ILE A 102 26.75 4.12 -2.97
CA ILE A 102 26.03 4.61 -4.14
C ILE A 102 25.11 3.54 -4.71
N TYR A 103 24.01 3.93 -5.35
CA TYR A 103 23.06 3.03 -6.00
C TYR A 103 23.35 2.80 -7.48
N GLY A 104 24.20 3.64 -8.07
CA GLY A 104 24.63 3.50 -9.45
C GLY A 104 25.79 4.43 -9.75
N PHE A 105 26.37 4.29 -10.94
CA PHE A 105 27.38 5.23 -11.43
C PHE A 105 27.36 5.40 -12.93
N TYR A 106 27.77 6.59 -13.38
CA TYR A 106 27.85 6.97 -14.77
C TYR A 106 29.32 7.02 -15.20
N TYR A 107 29.65 6.35 -16.33
CA TYR A 107 31.00 6.26 -16.88
C TYR A 107 31.11 7.02 -18.19
N ILE A 108 31.99 7.99 -18.24
CA ILE A 108 32.35 8.79 -19.43
C ILE A 108 33.78 8.43 -19.81
N PRO A 109 34.01 7.68 -20.93
CA PRO A 109 35.34 7.29 -21.36
C PRO A 109 36.11 8.47 -21.94
N GLU A 110 37.43 8.34 -21.96
CA GLU A 110 38.34 9.29 -22.57
C GLU A 110 38.06 9.50 -24.09
N GLY A 111 38.15 10.74 -24.55
CA GLY A 111 37.92 11.14 -25.93
C GLY A 111 36.44 11.13 -26.33
N THR A 112 35.50 11.17 -25.33
CA THR A 112 34.05 11.24 -25.59
C THR A 112 33.66 12.52 -26.31
N ALA A 113 34.19 13.68 -25.91
CA ALA A 113 33.91 14.95 -26.54
C ALA A 113 34.47 15.03 -27.97
N ASP A 114 35.72 14.61 -28.16
CA ASP A 114 36.37 14.61 -29.46
C ASP A 114 35.66 13.70 -30.48
N LYS A 115 35.24 12.52 -30.03
CA LYS A 115 34.45 11.60 -30.87
C LYS A 115 33.11 12.19 -31.27
N ALA A 116 32.43 12.83 -30.32
CA ALA A 116 31.14 13.48 -30.55
C ALA A 116 31.27 14.62 -31.58
N GLN A 117 32.31 15.47 -31.45
CA GLN A 117 32.60 16.54 -32.41
C GLN A 117 32.99 16.00 -33.80
N ALA A 118 33.74 14.91 -33.85
CA ALA A 118 34.11 14.22 -35.08
C ALA A 118 32.98 13.40 -35.72
N GLN A 119 31.74 13.53 -35.23
CA GLN A 119 30.55 12.75 -35.66
C GLN A 119 30.76 11.24 -35.57
N ARG A 120 31.65 10.79 -34.69
CA ARG A 120 31.78 9.39 -34.30
C ARG A 120 30.89 9.14 -33.08
N GLN A 121 30.39 7.94 -32.93
CA GLN A 121 29.51 7.57 -31.80
C GLN A 121 30.35 7.20 -30.55
N PRO A 122 30.53 8.09 -29.56
CA PRO A 122 31.13 7.71 -28.31
C PRO A 122 30.17 6.80 -27.52
N LYS A 123 30.75 5.87 -26.76
CA LYS A 123 29.96 5.02 -25.85
C LYS A 123 30.09 5.56 -24.43
N VAL A 124 29.03 6.06 -23.87
CA VAL A 124 28.92 6.29 -22.43
C VAL A 124 28.18 5.10 -21.83
N SER A 125 28.52 4.75 -20.61
CA SER A 125 27.92 3.61 -19.93
C SER A 125 27.41 4.03 -18.55
N PHE A 126 26.31 3.43 -18.12
CA PHE A 126 25.85 3.59 -16.75
C PHE A 126 25.53 2.23 -16.12
N TYR A 127 25.69 2.16 -14.84
CA TYR A 127 25.51 0.95 -14.04
C TYR A 127 24.55 1.27 -12.89
N THR A 128 23.52 0.46 -12.71
CA THR A 128 22.53 0.62 -11.64
C THR A 128 22.43 -0.65 -10.83
N ASN A 129 22.24 -0.52 -9.53
CA ASN A 129 22.06 -1.64 -8.62
C ASN A 129 20.56 -2.03 -8.56
N ASN A 130 20.17 -3.02 -9.34
CA ASN A 130 18.78 -3.50 -9.37
C ASN A 130 18.44 -4.48 -8.23
N THR A 131 19.34 -4.71 -7.28
CA THR A 131 19.00 -5.41 -6.04
C THR A 131 17.92 -4.64 -5.26
N LEU A 132 17.97 -3.31 -5.32
CA LEU A 132 16.92 -2.43 -4.83
C LEU A 132 16.09 -1.96 -6.04
N LEU A 133 15.01 -2.70 -6.33
CA LEU A 133 14.23 -2.56 -7.56
C LEU A 133 13.78 -1.11 -7.85
N ILE A 134 13.28 -0.41 -6.84
CA ILE A 134 12.77 0.97 -6.99
C ILE A 134 13.93 1.93 -7.30
N ALA A 135 14.96 1.95 -6.47
CA ALA A 135 16.11 2.81 -6.65
C ALA A 135 16.80 2.55 -7.99
N GLY A 136 17.05 1.26 -8.31
CA GLY A 136 17.67 0.88 -9.59
C GLY A 136 16.85 1.28 -10.80
N SER A 137 15.52 1.12 -10.78
CA SER A 137 14.65 1.48 -11.90
C SER A 137 14.51 2.99 -12.11
N LEU A 138 14.43 3.76 -11.04
CA LEU A 138 14.37 5.23 -11.11
C LEU A 138 15.69 5.81 -11.65
N LEU A 139 16.82 5.39 -11.09
CA LEU A 139 18.13 5.80 -11.58
C LEU A 139 18.40 5.36 -13.02
N PHE A 140 17.97 4.16 -13.40
CA PHE A 140 18.04 3.70 -14.77
C PHE A 140 17.26 4.64 -15.72
N LYS A 141 16.07 5.06 -15.32
CA LYS A 141 15.24 6.01 -16.08
C LYS A 141 15.97 7.34 -16.27
N ASP A 142 16.50 7.91 -15.18
CA ASP A 142 17.18 9.20 -15.20
C ASP A 142 18.47 9.16 -16.04
N MET A 143 19.32 8.15 -15.82
CA MET A 143 20.58 7.97 -16.55
C MET A 143 20.34 7.72 -18.04
N LYS A 144 19.30 6.95 -18.39
CA LYS A 144 18.89 6.72 -19.77
C LYS A 144 18.39 8.04 -20.40
N MET A 145 17.49 8.74 -19.75
CA MET A 145 16.94 10.02 -20.24
C MET A 145 18.04 11.05 -20.41
N MET A 146 18.96 11.17 -19.48
CA MET A 146 20.11 12.07 -19.60
C MET A 146 20.98 11.70 -20.81
N SER A 147 21.24 10.41 -21.03
CA SER A 147 22.03 9.94 -22.18
C SER A 147 21.35 10.23 -23.52
N GLU A 148 20.03 10.07 -23.59
CA GLU A 148 19.22 10.38 -24.77
C GLU A 148 19.18 11.89 -25.05
N LEU A 149 18.99 12.72 -24.05
CA LEU A 149 19.04 14.18 -24.16
C LEU A 149 20.42 14.67 -24.61
N ALA A 150 21.49 14.12 -24.04
CA ALA A 150 22.86 14.43 -24.43
C ALA A 150 23.14 14.05 -25.90
N SER A 151 22.68 12.90 -26.31
CA SER A 151 22.80 12.43 -27.72
C SER A 151 22.02 13.33 -28.66
N GLY A 152 20.80 13.71 -28.31
CA GLY A 152 19.96 14.64 -29.07
C GLY A 152 20.59 16.02 -29.18
N ALA A 153 21.17 16.55 -28.11
CA ALA A 153 21.84 17.86 -28.08
C ALA A 153 23.10 17.85 -29.02
N ALA A 154 23.90 16.79 -28.93
CA ALA A 154 25.08 16.63 -29.81
C ALA A 154 24.68 16.53 -31.27
N ALA A 155 23.66 15.74 -31.58
CA ALA A 155 23.16 15.57 -32.97
C ALA A 155 22.54 16.88 -33.50
N ARG A 156 21.80 17.63 -32.66
CA ARG A 156 21.23 18.95 -32.98
C ARG A 156 22.37 19.94 -33.37
N THR A 157 23.40 20.00 -32.54
CA THR A 157 24.57 20.84 -32.81
C THR A 157 25.25 20.48 -34.14
N ALA A 158 25.40 19.18 -34.44
CA ALA A 158 25.97 18.71 -35.70
C ALA A 158 25.10 19.05 -36.91
N LEU A 159 23.78 19.00 -36.79
CA LEU A 159 22.84 19.40 -37.84
C LEU A 159 22.90 20.90 -38.14
N TYR A 160 22.98 21.73 -37.10
CA TYR A 160 23.14 23.18 -37.26
C TYR A 160 24.45 23.54 -37.92
N ALA A 161 25.54 22.85 -37.56
CA ALA A 161 26.83 23.03 -38.22
C ALA A 161 26.81 22.67 -39.75
N LYS A 162 25.84 21.86 -40.17
CA LYS A 162 25.58 21.52 -41.59
C LYS A 162 24.58 22.47 -42.26
N GLY A 163 24.12 23.49 -41.58
CA GLY A 163 23.18 24.49 -42.11
C GLY A 163 21.70 24.11 -42.02
N ALA A 164 21.35 23.07 -41.27
CA ALA A 164 19.93 22.74 -41.04
C ALA A 164 19.21 23.80 -40.23
N THR A 165 17.96 24.10 -40.58
CA THR A 165 17.07 24.94 -39.77
C THR A 165 16.61 24.18 -38.52
N GLU A 166 16.06 24.90 -37.55
CA GLU A 166 15.52 24.29 -36.33
C GLU A 166 14.44 23.25 -36.62
N GLU A 167 13.50 23.55 -37.52
CA GLU A 167 12.45 22.65 -37.93
C GLU A 167 13.00 21.36 -38.59
N GLN A 168 13.99 21.52 -39.47
CA GLN A 168 14.65 20.38 -40.11
C GLN A 168 15.41 19.52 -39.11
N ALA A 169 16.13 20.14 -38.18
CA ALA A 169 16.84 19.44 -37.14
C ALA A 169 15.90 18.67 -36.21
N MET A 170 14.82 19.30 -35.80
CA MET A 170 13.81 18.65 -34.93
C MET A 170 13.09 17.52 -35.66
N ALA A 171 12.70 17.73 -36.93
CA ALA A 171 12.06 16.66 -37.73
C ALA A 171 12.99 15.45 -37.94
N PHE A 172 14.30 15.69 -38.03
CA PHE A 172 15.30 14.61 -38.17
C PHE A 172 15.53 13.88 -36.83
N LEU A 173 15.66 14.61 -35.74
CA LEU A 173 15.91 14.06 -34.39
C LEU A 173 14.70 13.35 -33.80
N GLN A 174 13.51 13.86 -34.08
CA GLN A 174 12.27 13.36 -33.55
C GLN A 174 11.21 13.27 -34.65
N PRO A 175 11.36 12.33 -35.62
CA PRO A 175 10.44 12.21 -36.74
C PRO A 175 9.00 11.85 -36.34
N ILE A 176 8.82 11.33 -35.16
CA ILE A 176 7.51 11.03 -34.56
C ILE A 176 7.47 11.73 -33.21
N VAL A 177 6.57 12.69 -33.06
CA VAL A 177 6.31 13.35 -31.76
C VAL A 177 5.49 12.40 -30.89
N ILE A 178 6.03 12.07 -29.72
CA ILE A 178 5.33 11.23 -28.75
C ILE A 178 4.51 12.14 -27.83
N ASP A 179 3.20 12.03 -27.93
CA ASP A 179 2.26 12.69 -27.00
C ASP A 179 1.85 11.70 -25.93
N THR A 180 2.10 12.03 -24.66
CA THR A 180 1.87 11.14 -23.52
C THR A 180 0.91 11.75 -22.52
N HIS A 181 -0.16 11.02 -22.20
CA HIS A 181 -1.19 11.43 -21.27
C HIS A 181 -1.26 10.45 -20.09
N PRO A 182 -0.38 10.56 -19.08
CA PRO A 182 -0.50 9.73 -17.88
C PRO A 182 -1.76 10.10 -17.11
N LEU A 183 -2.60 9.09 -16.81
CA LEU A 183 -3.89 9.28 -16.14
C LEU A 183 -3.78 8.96 -14.64
N ASN A 184 -4.63 9.60 -13.84
CA ASN A 184 -4.95 9.30 -12.45
C ASN A 184 -3.84 9.52 -11.41
N ASN A 185 -2.60 9.21 -11.69
CA ASN A 185 -1.42 9.53 -10.88
C ASN A 185 -0.25 9.93 -11.80
N PRO A 186 -0.34 11.08 -12.48
CA PRO A 186 0.60 11.49 -13.52
C PRO A 186 2.03 11.69 -12.98
N TRP A 187 2.16 12.06 -11.71
CA TRP A 187 3.46 12.24 -11.05
C TRP A 187 4.04 10.95 -10.50
N LEU A 188 3.38 9.78 -10.71
CA LEU A 188 3.79 8.49 -10.16
C LEU A 188 4.01 8.55 -8.64
N ASN A 189 3.20 9.35 -7.94
CA ASN A 189 3.33 9.55 -6.51
C ASN A 189 3.09 8.22 -5.76
N TYR A 190 4.15 7.73 -5.14
CA TYR A 190 4.17 6.45 -4.45
C TYR A 190 3.36 6.49 -3.15
N SER A 191 3.28 7.67 -2.50
CA SER A 191 2.44 7.87 -1.33
C SER A 191 0.95 7.68 -1.65
N VAL A 192 0.47 8.28 -2.74
CA VAL A 192 -0.92 8.09 -3.22
C VAL A 192 -1.21 6.62 -3.49
N TYR A 193 -0.27 5.91 -4.10
CA TYR A 193 -0.43 4.51 -4.45
C TYR A 193 -0.45 3.58 -3.23
N LEU A 194 0.47 3.75 -2.29
CA LEU A 194 0.66 2.83 -1.16
C LEU A 194 -0.19 3.16 0.06
N CYS A 195 -0.29 4.43 0.48
CA CYS A 195 -0.98 4.80 1.71
C CYS A 195 -2.44 4.34 1.71
N ASN A 196 -3.12 4.48 0.56
CA ASN A 196 -4.51 4.07 0.40
C ASN A 196 -4.75 2.55 0.45
N THR A 197 -3.70 1.74 0.51
CA THR A 197 -3.80 0.29 0.63
C THR A 197 -3.17 -0.21 1.94
N PHE A 198 -1.98 0.29 2.29
CA PHE A 198 -1.29 -0.17 3.50
C PHE A 198 -2.03 0.19 4.77
N ALA A 199 -2.48 1.43 4.92
CA ALA A 199 -3.17 1.83 6.15
C ALA A 199 -4.54 1.16 6.34
N PRO A 200 -5.43 1.07 5.32
CA PRO A 200 -6.62 0.24 5.42
C PRO A 200 -6.33 -1.24 5.62
N GLY A 201 -5.23 -1.76 5.06
CA GLY A 201 -4.78 -3.13 5.27
C GLY A 201 -4.36 -3.40 6.72
N VAL A 202 -3.62 -2.47 7.35
CA VAL A 202 -3.28 -2.56 8.78
C VAL A 202 -4.53 -2.45 9.64
N LEU A 203 -5.44 -1.54 9.31
CA LEU A 203 -6.73 -1.43 10.01
C LEU A 203 -7.50 -2.74 9.93
N MET A 204 -7.60 -3.36 8.76
CA MET A 204 -8.21 -4.67 8.55
C MET A 204 -7.55 -5.75 9.42
N LEU A 205 -6.22 -5.82 9.43
CA LEU A 205 -5.46 -6.76 10.26
C LEU A 205 -5.78 -6.59 11.76
N LEU A 206 -5.79 -5.36 12.24
CA LEU A 206 -6.14 -5.06 13.63
C LEU A 206 -7.59 -5.43 13.95
N ILE A 207 -8.52 -5.24 13.01
CA ILE A 207 -9.91 -5.67 13.16
C ILE A 207 -10.00 -7.19 13.26
N PHE A 208 -9.28 -7.95 12.43
CA PHE A 208 -9.20 -9.42 12.55
C PHE A 208 -8.73 -9.81 13.94
N MET A 209 -7.58 -9.28 14.36
CA MET A 209 -6.97 -9.61 15.65
C MET A 209 -7.86 -9.25 16.83
N ILE A 210 -8.44 -8.05 16.87
CA ILE A 210 -9.31 -7.60 17.95
C ILE A 210 -10.61 -8.38 17.98
N THR A 211 -11.20 -8.71 16.84
CA THR A 211 -12.42 -9.53 16.77
C THR A 211 -12.15 -10.92 17.32
N VAL A 212 -11.08 -11.58 16.88
CA VAL A 212 -10.66 -12.89 17.40
C VAL A 212 -10.31 -12.81 18.88
N TYR A 213 -9.54 -11.80 19.30
CA TYR A 213 -9.14 -11.60 20.68
C TYR A 213 -10.36 -11.39 21.60
N SER A 214 -11.28 -10.50 21.24
CA SER A 214 -12.42 -10.15 22.07
C SER A 214 -13.37 -11.34 22.33
N ILE A 215 -13.51 -12.22 21.35
CA ILE A 215 -14.31 -13.45 21.47
C ILE A 215 -13.49 -14.56 22.13
N GLY A 216 -12.22 -14.73 21.73
CA GLY A 216 -11.34 -15.77 22.26
C GLY A 216 -11.05 -15.61 23.76
N VAL A 217 -10.96 -14.38 24.26
CA VAL A 217 -10.80 -14.10 25.69
C VAL A 217 -12.02 -14.55 26.50
N GLU A 218 -13.24 -14.47 25.96
CA GLU A 218 -14.43 -15.00 26.66
C GLU A 218 -14.32 -16.52 26.88
N ILE A 219 -13.74 -17.23 25.91
CA ILE A 219 -13.50 -18.69 26.03
C ILE A 219 -12.38 -18.94 27.04
N LYS A 220 -11.27 -18.21 26.94
CA LYS A 220 -10.09 -18.35 27.81
C LYS A 220 -10.42 -18.07 29.27
N ASP A 221 -11.08 -16.94 29.55
CA ASP A 221 -11.42 -16.48 30.90
C ASP A 221 -12.68 -17.17 31.46
N ARG A 222 -13.28 -18.10 30.70
CA ARG A 222 -14.53 -18.82 31.05
C ARG A 222 -15.75 -17.91 31.29
N THR A 223 -15.75 -16.71 30.74
CA THR A 223 -16.83 -15.71 30.86
C THR A 223 -17.87 -15.83 29.74
N ALA A 224 -17.69 -16.76 28.80
CA ALA A 224 -18.55 -16.96 27.62
C ALA A 224 -20.01 -17.29 28.00
N ARG A 225 -20.22 -18.10 29.06
CA ARG A 225 -21.57 -18.46 29.53
C ARG A 225 -22.31 -17.25 30.11
N GLU A 226 -21.63 -16.38 30.86
CA GLU A 226 -22.19 -15.14 31.39
C GLU A 226 -22.56 -14.19 30.26
N TRP A 227 -21.65 -14.04 29.26
CA TRP A 227 -21.91 -13.25 28.08
C TRP A 227 -23.13 -13.72 27.29
N LEU A 228 -23.30 -15.04 27.08
CA LEU A 228 -24.49 -15.62 26.44
C LEU A 228 -25.76 -15.43 27.28
N ARG A 229 -25.68 -15.51 28.62
CA ARG A 229 -26.84 -15.24 29.50
C ARG A 229 -27.31 -13.79 29.38
N THR A 230 -26.40 -12.82 29.35
CA THR A 230 -26.71 -11.40 29.18
C THR A 230 -27.48 -11.12 27.89
N SER A 231 -27.28 -11.95 26.84
CA SER A 231 -27.93 -11.84 25.51
C SER A 231 -29.16 -12.76 25.36
N ASN A 232 -29.77 -13.25 26.45
CA ASN A 232 -30.86 -14.20 26.42
C ASN A 232 -30.54 -15.52 25.67
N GLY A 233 -29.28 -15.95 25.67
CA GLY A 233 -28.81 -17.14 24.98
C GLY A 233 -28.72 -17.03 23.46
N SER A 234 -28.93 -15.85 22.88
CA SER A 234 -28.83 -15.61 21.44
C SER A 234 -27.40 -15.26 21.03
N ILE A 235 -26.79 -16.07 20.18
CA ILE A 235 -25.44 -15.80 19.66
C ILE A 235 -25.40 -14.50 18.84
N TRP A 236 -26.46 -14.20 18.08
CA TRP A 236 -26.54 -13.01 17.26
C TRP A 236 -26.59 -11.72 18.06
N ILE A 237 -27.39 -11.70 19.16
CA ILE A 237 -27.41 -10.55 20.07
C ILE A 237 -26.07 -10.40 20.79
N SER A 238 -25.43 -11.53 21.15
CA SER A 238 -24.11 -11.54 21.75
C SER A 238 -23.07 -10.91 20.84
N LEU A 239 -22.99 -11.39 19.57
CA LEU A 239 -22.03 -10.90 18.59
C LEU A 239 -22.31 -9.43 18.24
N ALA A 240 -23.55 -9.09 17.91
CA ALA A 240 -23.92 -7.71 17.58
C ALA A 240 -23.61 -6.75 18.74
N GLY A 241 -24.03 -7.07 19.97
CA GLY A 241 -23.78 -6.22 21.14
C GLY A 241 -22.29 -6.07 21.48
N LYS A 242 -21.47 -7.08 21.17
CA LYS A 242 -20.02 -7.02 21.36
C LYS A 242 -19.33 -6.22 20.25
N LEU A 243 -19.69 -6.43 19.00
CA LEU A 243 -18.97 -5.87 17.87
C LEU A 243 -19.43 -4.48 17.44
N LEU A 244 -20.67 -4.07 17.72
CA LEU A 244 -21.14 -2.72 17.40
C LEU A 244 -20.26 -1.60 17.98
N PRO A 245 -19.82 -1.64 19.27
CA PRO A 245 -18.87 -0.65 19.79
C PRO A 245 -17.53 -0.68 19.05
N HIS A 246 -17.03 -1.88 18.72
CA HIS A 246 -15.78 -2.02 17.95
C HIS A 246 -15.94 -1.44 16.53
N THR A 247 -17.06 -1.73 15.86
CA THR A 247 -17.38 -1.17 14.54
C THR A 247 -17.36 0.35 14.57
N ALA A 248 -18.00 0.94 15.60
CA ALA A 248 -18.06 2.40 15.74
C ALA A 248 -16.65 3.01 15.87
N VAL A 249 -15.79 2.42 16.72
CA VAL A 249 -14.42 2.92 16.90
C VAL A 249 -13.60 2.75 15.63
N PHE A 250 -13.58 1.57 15.00
CA PHE A 250 -12.79 1.33 13.80
C PHE A 250 -13.29 2.13 12.59
N PHE A 251 -14.62 2.32 12.48
CA PHE A 251 -15.18 3.16 11.42
C PHE A 251 -14.82 4.64 11.64
N LEU A 252 -14.86 5.12 12.89
CA LEU A 252 -14.39 6.47 13.22
C LEU A 252 -12.92 6.67 12.86
N MET A 253 -12.05 5.69 13.14
CA MET A 253 -10.65 5.72 12.72
C MET A 253 -10.52 5.74 11.20
N GLY A 254 -11.37 5.00 10.49
CA GLY A 254 -11.43 5.02 9.03
C GLY A 254 -11.91 6.36 8.47
N ILE A 255 -12.92 6.99 9.08
CA ILE A 255 -13.36 8.35 8.71
C ILE A 255 -12.21 9.34 8.91
N LEU A 256 -11.55 9.30 10.07
CA LEU A 256 -10.42 10.17 10.38
C LEU A 256 -9.31 10.02 9.34
N TYR A 257 -9.00 8.79 8.95
CA TYR A 257 -7.99 8.53 7.92
C TYR A 257 -8.38 9.06 6.54
N ASN A 258 -9.60 8.78 6.08
CA ASN A 258 -10.08 9.32 4.80
C ASN A 258 -10.11 10.85 4.78
N THR A 259 -10.52 11.47 5.89
CA THR A 259 -10.52 12.94 6.03
C THR A 259 -9.08 13.48 6.01
N TYR A 260 -8.14 12.80 6.63
CA TYR A 260 -6.73 13.18 6.63
C TYR A 260 -6.14 13.08 5.22
N LEU A 261 -6.36 11.97 4.50
CA LEU A 261 -5.82 11.79 3.14
C LEU A 261 -6.43 12.76 2.14
N TYR A 262 -7.76 12.80 2.08
CA TYR A 262 -8.46 13.54 1.02
C TYR A 262 -8.70 15.01 1.37
N GLY A 263 -8.86 15.32 2.66
CA GLY A 263 -9.10 16.68 3.12
C GLY A 263 -7.84 17.47 3.46
N PHE A 264 -6.83 16.83 4.06
CA PHE A 264 -5.60 17.51 4.50
C PHE A 264 -4.44 17.32 3.53
N LEU A 265 -4.16 16.08 3.11
CA LEU A 265 -3.09 15.79 2.16
C LEU A 265 -3.49 15.98 0.69
N HIS A 266 -4.76 16.31 0.43
CA HIS A 266 -5.31 16.54 -0.91
C HIS A 266 -5.04 15.41 -1.93
N PHE A 267 -5.06 14.16 -1.46
CA PHE A 267 -4.95 13.02 -2.37
C PHE A 267 -6.13 12.99 -3.34
N PRO A 268 -5.95 12.46 -4.57
CA PRO A 268 -7.02 12.39 -5.55
C PRO A 268 -8.20 11.56 -5.02
N CYS A 269 -9.40 12.13 -5.12
CA CYS A 269 -10.65 11.48 -4.75
C CYS A 269 -11.74 11.90 -5.75
N ASN A 270 -11.60 11.41 -6.99
CA ASN A 270 -12.36 11.89 -8.15
C ASN A 270 -13.87 11.64 -8.06
N SER A 271 -14.30 10.56 -7.40
CA SER A 271 -15.73 10.26 -7.16
C SER A 271 -16.28 10.88 -5.86
N GLY A 272 -15.45 11.67 -5.14
CA GLY A 272 -15.81 12.24 -3.85
C GLY A 272 -15.62 11.27 -2.68
N ILE A 273 -15.73 11.80 -1.46
CA ILE A 273 -15.40 11.06 -0.22
C ILE A 273 -16.45 9.99 0.13
N LEU A 274 -17.70 10.14 -0.29
CA LEU A 274 -18.81 9.26 0.14
C LEU A 274 -18.62 7.80 -0.27
N PRO A 275 -18.23 7.46 -1.52
CA PRO A 275 -17.91 6.09 -1.91
C PRO A 275 -16.79 5.48 -1.06
N MET A 276 -15.76 6.26 -0.71
CA MET A 276 -14.65 5.79 0.10
C MET A 276 -15.05 5.53 1.57
N LEU A 277 -15.93 6.36 2.14
CA LEU A 277 -16.50 6.10 3.47
C LEU A 277 -17.35 4.83 3.48
N LEU A 278 -18.14 4.61 2.42
CA LEU A 278 -18.93 3.38 2.28
C LEU A 278 -18.01 2.15 2.14
N ALA A 279 -16.97 2.24 1.31
CA ALA A 279 -15.97 1.18 1.17
C ALA A 279 -15.29 0.86 2.50
N THR A 280 -14.93 1.89 3.27
CA THR A 280 -14.33 1.74 4.60
C THR A 280 -15.29 1.04 5.59
N LEU A 281 -16.56 1.42 5.60
CA LEU A 281 -17.57 0.75 6.43
C LEU A 281 -17.72 -0.73 6.03
N CYS A 282 -17.81 -1.00 4.73
CA CYS A 282 -17.89 -2.37 4.22
C CYS A 282 -16.64 -3.18 4.59
N LEU A 283 -15.44 -2.59 4.51
CA LEU A 283 -14.18 -3.22 4.92
C LEU A 283 -14.20 -3.57 6.41
N VAL A 284 -14.63 -2.66 7.28
CA VAL A 284 -14.73 -2.90 8.73
C VAL A 284 -15.65 -4.07 9.01
N LEU A 285 -16.84 -4.09 8.42
CA LEU A 285 -17.83 -5.15 8.64
C LEU A 285 -17.36 -6.49 8.04
N ALA A 286 -16.79 -6.49 6.85
CA ALA A 286 -16.20 -7.66 6.21
C ALA A 286 -15.07 -8.26 7.06
N SER A 287 -14.21 -7.39 7.62
CA SER A 287 -13.11 -7.81 8.48
C SER A 287 -13.60 -8.42 9.79
N GLN A 288 -14.63 -7.88 10.39
CA GLN A 288 -15.26 -8.48 11.57
C GLN A 288 -15.90 -9.83 11.23
N GLY A 289 -16.59 -9.93 10.09
CA GLY A 289 -17.17 -11.19 9.62
C GLY A 289 -16.10 -12.27 9.44
N MET A 290 -14.99 -11.92 8.83
CA MET A 290 -13.84 -12.83 8.67
C MET A 290 -13.21 -13.20 10.02
N GLY A 291 -13.03 -12.25 10.94
CA GLY A 291 -12.53 -12.52 12.29
C GLY A 291 -13.42 -13.50 13.07
N ILE A 292 -14.75 -13.38 12.94
CA ILE A 292 -15.70 -14.35 13.52
C ILE A 292 -15.55 -15.74 12.90
N LEU A 293 -15.36 -15.82 11.57
CA LEU A 293 -15.10 -17.07 10.88
C LEU A 293 -13.83 -17.74 11.44
N MET A 294 -12.75 -16.98 11.62
CA MET A 294 -11.47 -17.47 12.14
C MET A 294 -11.60 -18.06 13.53
N ILE A 295 -12.21 -17.36 14.46
CA ILE A 295 -12.39 -17.87 15.84
C ILE A 295 -13.47 -18.96 15.89
N GLY A 296 -14.47 -18.95 15.02
CA GLY A 296 -15.51 -19.97 14.94
C GLY A 296 -14.99 -21.29 14.39
N THR A 297 -13.99 -21.26 13.51
CA THR A 297 -13.31 -22.47 13.00
C THR A 297 -12.25 -23.00 13.95
N LEU A 298 -11.48 -22.10 14.58
CA LEU A 298 -10.39 -22.41 15.50
C LEU A 298 -10.67 -21.75 16.87
N PRO A 299 -11.51 -22.37 17.73
CA PRO A 299 -12.02 -21.74 18.94
C PRO A 299 -11.00 -21.66 20.09
N THR A 300 -9.71 -21.47 19.77
CA THR A 300 -8.65 -21.18 20.74
C THR A 300 -8.06 -19.82 20.46
N LEU A 301 -7.80 -19.05 21.50
CA LEU A 301 -7.27 -17.70 21.37
C LEU A 301 -5.94 -17.68 20.57
N ARG A 302 -5.03 -18.61 20.87
CA ARG A 302 -3.71 -18.70 20.23
C ARG A 302 -3.84 -18.99 18.73
N LEU A 303 -4.52 -20.07 18.36
CA LEU A 303 -4.67 -20.47 16.95
C LEU A 303 -5.48 -19.45 16.16
N GLY A 304 -6.54 -18.90 16.76
CA GLY A 304 -7.33 -17.87 16.12
C GLY A 304 -6.51 -16.60 15.80
N LEU A 305 -5.69 -16.13 16.74
CA LEU A 305 -4.80 -14.98 16.51
C LEU A 305 -3.71 -15.29 15.49
N SER A 306 -3.10 -16.48 15.54
CA SER A 306 -2.08 -16.89 14.56
C SER A 306 -2.68 -16.95 13.14
N PHE A 307 -3.90 -17.47 13.01
CA PHE A 307 -4.58 -17.50 11.71
C PHE A 307 -4.96 -16.11 11.23
N ALA A 308 -5.47 -15.24 12.13
CA ALA A 308 -5.81 -13.86 11.81
C ALA A 308 -4.59 -13.06 11.34
N SER A 309 -3.45 -13.19 12.03
CA SER A 309 -2.22 -12.49 11.64
C SER A 309 -1.66 -13.01 10.31
N LEU A 310 -1.61 -14.32 10.11
CA LEU A 310 -1.15 -14.92 8.85
C LEU A 310 -2.02 -14.46 7.67
N TRP A 311 -3.36 -14.56 7.81
CA TRP A 311 -4.28 -14.17 6.76
C TRP A 311 -4.22 -12.67 6.46
N GLY A 312 -4.09 -11.85 7.50
CA GLY A 312 -3.93 -10.40 7.37
C GLY A 312 -2.65 -10.03 6.63
N VAL A 313 -1.51 -10.65 6.94
CA VAL A 313 -0.23 -10.40 6.25
C VAL A 313 -0.29 -10.86 4.79
N LEU A 314 -0.83 -12.05 4.52
CA LEU A 314 -0.99 -12.54 3.15
C LEU A 314 -1.89 -11.62 2.30
N SER A 315 -2.84 -10.92 2.91
CA SER A 315 -3.74 -9.98 2.22
C SER A 315 -2.97 -8.88 1.47
N PHE A 316 -1.85 -8.39 2.01
CA PHE A 316 -1.04 -7.36 1.36
C PHE A 316 -0.40 -7.86 0.05
N SER A 317 0.06 -9.10 0.03
CA SER A 317 0.64 -9.68 -1.19
C SER A 317 -0.43 -10.04 -2.22
N MET A 318 -1.63 -10.42 -1.77
CA MET A 318 -2.71 -10.90 -2.63
C MET A 318 -3.68 -9.81 -3.10
N CYS A 319 -3.62 -8.60 -2.53
CA CYS A 319 -4.51 -7.51 -2.93
C CYS A 319 -4.30 -7.01 -4.37
N GLY A 320 -3.12 -7.27 -4.95
CA GLY A 320 -2.76 -6.83 -6.30
C GLY A 320 -1.89 -5.56 -6.32
N LEU A 321 -1.53 -5.04 -5.15
CA LEU A 321 -0.66 -3.87 -5.01
C LEU A 321 0.80 -4.18 -5.37
N SER A 322 1.38 -5.22 -4.75
CA SER A 322 2.79 -5.58 -4.94
C SER A 322 3.03 -6.23 -6.30
N PHE A 323 2.09 -7.03 -6.76
CA PHE A 323 2.15 -7.74 -8.04
C PHE A 323 0.75 -7.73 -8.68
N PRO A 324 0.61 -7.27 -9.93
CA PRO A 324 -0.69 -7.20 -10.60
C PRO A 324 -1.36 -8.58 -10.63
N ALA A 325 -2.59 -8.65 -10.10
CA ALA A 325 -3.27 -9.95 -10.01
C ALA A 325 -3.50 -10.63 -11.35
N MET A 326 -3.67 -9.87 -12.43
CA MET A 326 -3.82 -10.41 -13.79
C MET A 326 -2.55 -11.13 -14.28
N ALA A 327 -1.39 -10.81 -13.74
CA ALA A 327 -0.11 -11.46 -14.05
C ALA A 327 0.21 -12.64 -13.10
N MET A 328 -0.62 -12.88 -12.07
CA MET A 328 -0.46 -14.04 -11.17
C MET A 328 -0.89 -15.33 -11.88
N HIS A 329 -0.41 -16.47 -11.35
CA HIS A 329 -0.92 -17.77 -11.76
C HIS A 329 -2.45 -17.88 -11.50
N PRO A 330 -3.26 -18.51 -12.37
CA PRO A 330 -4.73 -18.55 -12.24
C PRO A 330 -5.26 -19.01 -10.88
N VAL A 331 -4.60 -19.97 -10.23
CA VAL A 331 -4.94 -20.42 -8.88
C VAL A 331 -4.79 -19.30 -7.86
N LEU A 332 -3.71 -18.49 -7.96
CA LEU A 332 -3.50 -17.35 -7.07
C LEU A 332 -4.47 -16.21 -7.36
N GLN A 333 -4.87 -16.02 -8.62
CA GLN A 333 -5.93 -15.06 -8.97
C GLN A 333 -7.26 -15.42 -8.27
N GLY A 334 -7.61 -16.72 -8.27
CA GLY A 334 -8.78 -17.21 -7.56
C GLY A 334 -8.66 -17.00 -6.04
N LEU A 335 -7.51 -17.37 -5.46
CA LEU A 335 -7.23 -17.21 -4.03
C LEU A 335 -7.27 -15.74 -3.61
N ALA A 336 -6.78 -14.83 -4.44
CA ALA A 336 -6.74 -13.40 -4.15
C ALA A 336 -8.15 -12.83 -3.83
N ASN A 337 -9.21 -13.40 -4.41
CA ASN A 337 -10.57 -12.96 -4.13
C ASN A 337 -11.09 -13.34 -2.73
N LEU A 338 -10.36 -14.17 -1.98
CA LEU A 338 -10.68 -14.52 -0.59
C LEU A 338 -10.16 -13.49 0.43
N PHE A 339 -9.57 -12.39 -0.01
CA PHE A 339 -9.03 -11.37 0.85
C PHE A 339 -9.83 -10.06 0.74
N PRO A 340 -10.46 -9.57 1.82
CA PRO A 340 -11.26 -8.35 1.80
C PRO A 340 -10.47 -7.12 1.33
N LEU A 341 -9.17 -7.05 1.64
CA LEU A 341 -8.31 -5.93 1.24
C LEU A 341 -8.24 -5.74 -0.27
N ARG A 342 -8.26 -6.84 -1.04
CA ARG A 342 -8.27 -6.78 -2.50
C ARG A 342 -9.48 -6.02 -3.03
N HIS A 343 -10.66 -6.33 -2.52
CA HIS A 343 -11.90 -5.68 -2.96
C HIS A 343 -11.93 -4.20 -2.58
N TYR A 344 -11.41 -3.87 -1.38
CA TYR A 344 -11.24 -2.48 -0.98
C TYR A 344 -10.27 -1.73 -1.92
N PHE A 345 -9.12 -2.35 -2.24
CA PHE A 345 -8.13 -1.77 -3.16
C PHE A 345 -8.72 -1.51 -4.55
N LEU A 346 -9.51 -2.44 -5.09
CA LEU A 346 -10.17 -2.26 -6.38
C LEU A 346 -11.22 -1.15 -6.33
N ILE A 347 -12.00 -1.04 -5.25
CA ILE A 347 -12.93 0.08 -5.05
C ILE A 347 -12.16 1.41 -4.98
N TYR A 348 -11.06 1.46 -4.26
CA TYR A 348 -10.19 2.64 -4.19
C TYR A 348 -9.68 3.04 -5.57
N ALA A 349 -9.14 2.10 -6.35
CA ALA A 349 -8.65 2.37 -7.69
C ALA A 349 -9.75 2.94 -8.61
N ASP A 350 -10.94 2.35 -8.57
CA ASP A 350 -12.05 2.77 -9.41
C ASP A 350 -12.65 4.12 -8.97
N GLN A 351 -12.86 4.29 -7.66
CA GLN A 351 -13.58 5.47 -7.14
C GLN A 351 -12.65 6.66 -6.90
N ALA A 352 -11.55 6.45 -6.17
CA ALA A 352 -10.69 7.57 -5.81
C ALA A 352 -9.76 7.99 -6.96
N LEU A 353 -9.14 7.03 -7.66
CA LEU A 353 -8.19 7.35 -8.73
C LEU A 353 -8.88 7.56 -10.07
N ASN A 354 -9.69 6.59 -10.52
CA ASN A 354 -10.29 6.62 -11.86
C ASN A 354 -11.54 7.51 -11.93
N GLY A 355 -12.22 7.77 -10.80
CA GLY A 355 -13.47 8.54 -10.79
C GLY A 355 -14.63 7.85 -11.52
N TYR A 356 -14.61 6.53 -11.59
CA TYR A 356 -15.64 5.77 -12.29
C TYR A 356 -16.98 5.79 -11.53
N PRO A 357 -18.13 5.71 -12.25
CA PRO A 357 -19.41 5.51 -11.62
C PRO A 357 -19.42 4.27 -10.70
N MET A 358 -20.08 4.38 -9.56
CA MET A 358 -20.12 3.34 -8.52
C MET A 358 -20.60 1.97 -9.04
N ILE A 359 -21.37 1.97 -10.14
CA ILE A 359 -21.86 0.76 -10.81
C ILE A 359 -20.72 -0.16 -11.28
N TYR A 360 -19.54 0.37 -11.61
CA TYR A 360 -18.42 -0.47 -12.05
C TYR A 360 -17.75 -1.21 -10.89
N SER A 361 -17.84 -0.69 -9.68
CA SER A 361 -17.27 -1.31 -8.46
C SER A 361 -18.25 -2.20 -7.70
N TRP A 362 -19.50 -2.37 -8.19
CA TRP A 362 -20.56 -3.06 -7.44
C TRP A 362 -20.19 -4.49 -7.01
N MET A 363 -19.47 -5.23 -7.86
CA MET A 363 -19.02 -6.59 -7.55
C MET A 363 -18.10 -6.63 -6.32
N ASN A 364 -17.23 -5.63 -6.17
CA ASN A 364 -16.32 -5.53 -5.05
C ASN A 364 -17.07 -5.20 -3.75
N TYR A 365 -18.11 -4.35 -3.81
CA TYR A 365 -18.99 -4.11 -2.67
C TYR A 365 -19.78 -5.36 -2.28
N VAL A 366 -20.31 -6.09 -3.25
CA VAL A 366 -21.00 -7.37 -3.00
C VAL A 366 -20.05 -8.39 -2.36
N ALA A 367 -18.81 -8.49 -2.83
CA ALA A 367 -17.81 -9.36 -2.21
C ALA A 367 -17.58 -8.99 -0.73
N LEU A 368 -17.42 -7.71 -0.40
CA LEU A 368 -17.30 -7.27 1.00
C LEU A 368 -18.55 -7.63 1.84
N LEU A 369 -19.75 -7.52 1.27
CA LEU A 369 -20.98 -7.95 1.94
C LEU A 369 -21.02 -9.47 2.15
N VAL A 370 -20.50 -10.27 1.21
CA VAL A 370 -20.36 -11.72 1.39
C VAL A 370 -19.44 -12.04 2.58
N PHE A 371 -18.32 -11.34 2.73
CA PHE A 371 -17.45 -11.50 3.92
C PHE A 371 -18.18 -11.15 5.22
N MET A 372 -19.01 -10.12 5.22
CA MET A 372 -19.85 -9.77 6.37
C MET A 372 -20.82 -10.92 6.74
N MET A 373 -21.25 -11.75 5.78
CA MET A 373 -22.18 -12.87 6.01
C MET A 373 -21.47 -14.15 6.49
N LEU A 374 -20.14 -14.25 6.48
CA LEU A 374 -19.39 -15.44 6.91
C LEU A 374 -19.73 -15.95 8.33
N PRO A 375 -20.08 -15.08 9.31
CA PRO A 375 -20.53 -15.55 10.62
C PRO A 375 -21.69 -16.55 10.60
N PHE A 376 -22.56 -16.50 9.58
CA PHE A 376 -23.68 -17.44 9.45
C PHE A 376 -23.20 -18.90 9.31
N LEU A 377 -22.04 -19.12 8.70
CA LEU A 377 -21.46 -20.45 8.51
C LEU A 377 -20.99 -21.08 9.82
N VAL A 378 -20.52 -20.26 10.77
CA VAL A 378 -19.84 -20.74 11.99
C VAL A 378 -20.60 -20.44 13.28
N ALA A 379 -21.72 -19.70 13.24
CA ALA A 379 -22.42 -19.24 14.43
C ALA A 379 -22.84 -20.37 15.38
N ARG A 380 -23.31 -21.50 14.85
CA ARG A 380 -23.70 -22.69 15.64
C ARG A 380 -22.48 -23.29 16.34
N ARG A 381 -21.42 -23.56 15.57
CA ARG A 381 -20.17 -24.13 16.08
C ARG A 381 -19.52 -23.21 17.11
N LEU A 382 -19.52 -21.88 16.86
CA LEU A 382 -19.02 -20.91 17.80
C LEU A 382 -19.84 -20.91 19.11
N LYS A 383 -21.16 -20.97 19.04
CA LYS A 383 -22.03 -21.07 20.22
C LYS A 383 -21.72 -22.31 21.05
N GLU A 384 -21.56 -23.47 20.42
CA GLU A 384 -21.19 -24.72 21.07
C GLU A 384 -19.82 -24.62 21.75
N ALA A 385 -18.84 -24.02 21.06
CA ALA A 385 -17.53 -23.78 21.60
C ALA A 385 -17.57 -22.85 22.83
N LEU A 386 -18.36 -21.78 22.79
CA LEU A 386 -18.54 -20.85 23.92
C LEU A 386 -19.15 -21.54 25.16
N ILE A 387 -19.95 -22.58 24.98
CA ILE A 387 -20.62 -23.29 26.08
C ILE A 387 -19.77 -24.46 26.61
N HIS A 388 -19.19 -25.25 25.72
CA HIS A 388 -18.63 -26.56 26.06
C HIS A 388 -17.10 -26.62 26.01
N TYR A 389 -16.44 -25.67 25.34
CA TYR A 389 -15.00 -25.76 25.14
C TYR A 389 -14.25 -25.52 26.46
N LYS A 390 -13.44 -26.49 26.84
CA LYS A 390 -12.46 -26.34 27.93
C LYS A 390 -11.16 -25.84 27.33
N TYR A 391 -10.79 -24.61 27.63
CA TYR A 391 -9.51 -24.03 27.22
C TYR A 391 -8.37 -24.82 27.87
N LEU A 392 -7.54 -25.46 27.07
CA LEU A 392 -6.25 -26.03 27.49
C LEU A 392 -5.19 -24.98 27.12
N PRO A 393 -4.31 -24.59 28.04
CA PRO A 393 -3.32 -23.54 27.84
C PRO A 393 -2.27 -23.85 26.77
#